data_77b195558773e605dd1b344c31812f82
#
_entry.id   77b195558773e605dd1b344c31812f82
#
_cell.length_a   1.000
_cell.length_b   1.000
_cell.length_c   1.000
_cell.angle_alpha   90.00
_cell.angle_beta   90.00
_cell.angle_gamma   90.00
#
_symmetry.space_group_name_H-M   'P 1'
#
loop_
_entity.id
_entity.type
_entity.pdbx_description
1 polymer ?
#
loop_
_entity_poly.entity_id
_entity_poly.type
_entity_poly.pdbx_seq_one_letter_code
_entity_poly.pdbx_strand_id
1 'polypeptide(L)'
;NDKHLDPQLIQEAIDLHGKPDEIFYYERPLLKKTRQLYAKQYTLLGKESPTTYMRKYLKDAPKSTTVSHHLGHAAYAYYTGPFDRTLVLVIDSIGEWETVSLWSGEDGKIKKLWSQNYPHSIGIWYSAMTQRIGLKPQEHEYILMGMAAVGDPDRLYADIKKDFIEKTPVSYAPETIFKRDCHRGCLDWRPDLNTPQDYADIAAATQRIYEEIFVELCRSAYFMTDGKYDSITLAGGCALNCVANPLAELLFKNVHVPANPGDAGSAIGCVLAHWKKFMLMDHAYLGHEIKGDYPVEEILSELHTRKITAVASGRAEYGPRALGNRSILADPRGADVKDLVNTIKHRESFRPFAPVILAEHASEYFEGRT
;
A
#
# COMPACT_ATOMS: atom_id res chain seq x y z
N ASN A 1 -2.39 12.33 5.49
CA ASN A 1 -2.99 13.03 4.35
C ASN A 1 -4.23 13.79 4.79
N ASP A 2 -4.07 15.05 5.22
CA ASP A 2 -5.17 15.89 5.69
C ASP A 2 -5.73 16.77 4.56
N LYS A 3 -5.81 16.25 3.34
CA LYS A 3 -6.48 16.96 2.25
C LYS A 3 -7.99 16.97 2.52
N HIS A 4 -8.60 18.13 2.35
CA HIS A 4 -10.05 18.24 2.38
C HIS A 4 -10.65 17.48 1.19
N LEU A 5 -11.85 16.91 1.41
CA LEU A 5 -12.63 16.38 0.30
C LEU A 5 -12.95 17.51 -0.68
N ASP A 6 -12.89 17.20 -1.98
CA ASP A 6 -13.32 18.13 -2.98
C ASP A 6 -14.85 18.21 -3.00
N PRO A 7 -15.45 19.39 -2.77
CA PRO A 7 -16.91 19.55 -2.79
C PRO A 7 -17.52 19.17 -4.16
N GLN A 8 -16.78 19.35 -5.25
CA GLN A 8 -17.26 19.02 -6.58
C GLN A 8 -17.46 17.52 -6.75
N LEU A 9 -16.50 16.69 -6.26
CA LEU A 9 -16.62 15.22 -6.29
C LEU A 9 -17.81 14.71 -5.49
N ILE A 10 -18.11 15.34 -4.35
CA ILE A 10 -19.27 14.98 -3.54
C ILE A 10 -20.57 15.35 -4.26
N GLN A 11 -20.63 16.53 -4.86
CA GLN A 11 -21.81 16.98 -5.62
C GLN A 11 -22.04 16.10 -6.83
N GLU A 12 -20.98 15.79 -7.59
CA GLU A 12 -21.05 14.88 -8.74
C GLU A 12 -21.57 13.49 -8.34
N ALA A 13 -21.09 12.94 -7.22
CA ALA A 13 -21.59 11.66 -6.71
C ALA A 13 -23.06 11.72 -6.34
N ILE A 14 -23.53 12.82 -5.73
CA ILE A 14 -24.95 13.04 -5.39
C ILE A 14 -25.80 13.18 -6.66
N ASP A 15 -25.32 13.91 -7.67
CA ASP A 15 -26.03 14.11 -8.93
C ASP A 15 -26.19 12.79 -9.72
N LEU A 16 -25.18 11.91 -9.64
CA LEU A 16 -25.20 10.61 -10.32
C LEU A 16 -26.00 9.53 -9.57
N HIS A 17 -25.94 9.52 -8.24
CA HIS A 17 -26.42 8.40 -7.44
C HIS A 17 -27.46 8.78 -6.37
N GLY A 18 -27.76 10.05 -6.22
CA GLY A 18 -28.65 10.57 -5.17
C GLY A 18 -27.91 10.74 -3.83
N LYS A 19 -28.67 11.18 -2.82
CA LYS A 19 -28.14 11.36 -1.48
C LYS A 19 -27.85 10.00 -0.84
N PRO A 20 -26.75 9.85 -0.06
CA PRO A 20 -26.44 8.60 0.61
C PRO A 20 -27.45 8.31 1.74
N ASP A 21 -27.88 7.06 1.87
CA ASP A 21 -28.68 6.57 3.00
C ASP A 21 -27.81 6.29 4.23
N GLU A 22 -26.55 5.87 4.00
CA GLU A 22 -25.59 5.54 5.05
C GLU A 22 -24.21 6.08 4.71
N ILE A 23 -23.43 6.40 5.76
CA ILE A 23 -22.03 6.81 5.65
C ILE A 23 -21.17 5.88 6.49
N PHE A 24 -20.14 5.31 5.92
CA PHE A 24 -19.16 4.48 6.63
C PHE A 24 -17.81 5.17 6.72
N TYR A 25 -17.12 4.97 7.84
CA TYR A 25 -15.81 5.55 8.09
C TYR A 25 -14.85 4.52 8.69
N TYR A 26 -13.63 4.47 8.19
CA TYR A 26 -12.66 3.42 8.47
C TYR A 26 -11.79 3.62 9.72
N GLU A 27 -12.25 4.35 10.71
CA GLU A 27 -11.63 4.48 12.02
C GLU A 27 -12.70 4.68 13.10
N ARG A 28 -12.43 4.16 14.29
CA ARG A 28 -13.24 4.43 15.49
C ARG A 28 -12.65 5.63 16.23
N PRO A 29 -13.29 6.80 16.20
CA PRO A 29 -12.67 8.06 16.66
C PRO A 29 -12.21 8.03 18.11
N LEU A 30 -12.93 7.32 18.99
CA LEU A 30 -12.56 7.25 20.41
C LEU A 30 -11.25 6.48 20.60
N LEU A 31 -11.08 5.34 19.97
CA LEU A 31 -9.85 4.54 20.04
C LEU A 31 -8.67 5.26 19.42
N LYS A 32 -8.88 5.96 18.31
CA LYS A 32 -7.86 6.82 17.70
C LYS A 32 -7.40 7.89 18.68
N LYS A 33 -8.32 8.57 19.36
CA LYS A 33 -8.00 9.60 20.37
C LYS A 33 -7.21 9.03 21.55
N THR A 34 -7.55 7.83 22.05
CA THR A 34 -6.77 7.23 23.15
C THR A 34 -5.34 6.93 22.73
N ARG A 35 -5.11 6.44 21.51
CA ARG A 35 -3.78 6.24 20.96
C ARG A 35 -3.04 7.57 20.78
N GLN A 36 -3.71 8.62 20.27
CA GLN A 36 -3.11 9.93 20.10
C GLN A 36 -2.68 10.55 21.45
N LEU A 37 -3.48 10.36 22.50
CA LEU A 37 -3.09 10.72 23.88
C LEU A 37 -1.86 9.96 24.34
N TYR A 38 -1.83 8.64 24.16
CA TYR A 38 -0.68 7.83 24.52
C TYR A 38 0.60 8.27 23.77
N ALA A 39 0.49 8.54 22.48
CA ALA A 39 1.59 9.03 21.64
C ALA A 39 1.93 10.53 21.84
N LYS A 40 1.27 11.20 22.79
CA LYS A 40 1.43 12.65 23.09
C LYS A 40 1.17 13.56 21.87
N GLN A 41 0.23 13.19 21.02
CA GLN A 41 -0.19 13.92 19.81
C GLN A 41 -1.38 14.84 20.12
N TYR A 42 -1.23 15.75 21.07
CA TYR A 42 -2.35 16.56 21.60
C TYR A 42 -3.02 17.46 20.55
N THR A 43 -2.30 17.94 19.56
CA THR A 43 -2.82 18.78 18.46
C THR A 43 -3.85 18.07 17.58
N LEU A 44 -3.83 16.74 17.55
CA LEU A 44 -4.73 15.95 16.73
C LEU A 44 -6.06 15.59 17.44
N LEU A 45 -6.15 15.85 18.75
CA LEU A 45 -7.34 15.49 19.55
C LEU A 45 -8.58 16.31 19.20
N GLY A 46 -8.40 17.52 18.66
CA GLY A 46 -9.47 18.46 18.31
C GLY A 46 -10.13 18.19 16.95
N LYS A 47 -9.71 17.14 16.20
CA LYS A 47 -10.32 16.83 14.90
C LYS A 47 -11.79 16.45 15.03
N GLU A 48 -12.62 16.96 14.10
CA GLU A 48 -14.06 16.75 14.06
C GLU A 48 -14.42 15.26 13.86
N SER A 49 -15.63 14.90 14.29
CA SER A 49 -16.17 13.57 13.97
C SER A 49 -16.46 13.46 12.47
N PRO A 50 -16.42 12.24 11.88
CA PRO A 50 -16.75 12.03 10.47
C PRO A 50 -18.13 12.60 10.09
N THR A 51 -19.14 12.40 10.94
CA THR A 51 -20.49 12.97 10.71
C THR A 51 -20.47 14.49 10.67
N THR A 52 -19.77 15.13 11.60
CA THR A 52 -19.67 16.61 11.65
C THR A 52 -18.92 17.13 10.41
N TYR A 53 -17.86 16.45 10.01
CA TYR A 53 -17.11 16.80 8.82
C TYR A 53 -17.97 16.69 7.54
N MET A 54 -18.73 15.60 7.37
CA MET A 54 -19.60 15.41 6.21
C MET A 54 -20.74 16.42 6.13
N ARG A 55 -21.23 16.92 7.27
CA ARG A 55 -22.27 17.96 7.30
C ARG A 55 -21.85 19.31 6.71
N LYS A 56 -20.56 19.53 6.49
CA LYS A 56 -20.05 20.70 5.77
C LYS A 56 -20.40 20.66 4.29
N TYR A 57 -20.55 19.47 3.73
CA TYR A 57 -20.82 19.23 2.30
C TYR A 57 -22.29 18.79 2.08
N LEU A 58 -22.85 18.05 3.00
CA LEU A 58 -24.21 17.51 2.96
C LEU A 58 -24.90 17.83 4.28
N LYS A 59 -25.75 18.88 4.31
CA LYS A 59 -26.41 19.37 5.54
C LYS A 59 -27.14 18.27 6.29
N ASP A 60 -27.87 17.41 5.55
CA ASP A 60 -28.66 16.30 6.07
C ASP A 60 -27.89 14.97 6.07
N ALA A 61 -26.55 15.04 6.16
CA ALA A 61 -25.72 13.83 6.17
C ALA A 61 -26.20 12.87 7.28
N PRO A 62 -26.44 11.59 6.96
CA PRO A 62 -26.78 10.59 7.95
C PRO A 62 -25.63 10.41 8.96
N LYS A 63 -25.95 9.83 10.12
CA LYS A 63 -24.92 9.51 11.11
C LYS A 63 -23.95 8.48 10.53
N SER A 64 -22.65 8.75 10.64
CA SER A 64 -21.64 7.82 10.18
C SER A 64 -21.54 6.60 11.09
N THR A 65 -21.48 5.41 10.48
CA THR A 65 -21.10 4.15 11.11
C THR A 65 -19.59 4.00 11.01
N THR A 66 -18.94 3.64 12.10
CA THR A 66 -17.48 3.47 12.12
C THR A 66 -17.09 2.01 12.09
N VAL A 67 -16.11 1.69 11.27
CA VAL A 67 -15.51 0.36 11.15
C VAL A 67 -14.08 0.43 11.64
N SER A 68 -13.54 -0.61 12.30
CA SER A 68 -12.14 -0.59 12.69
C SER A 68 -11.23 -0.57 11.46
N HIS A 69 -10.13 0.16 11.54
CA HIS A 69 -9.23 0.42 10.42
C HIS A 69 -8.78 -0.87 9.72
N HIS A 70 -8.17 -1.79 10.47
CA HIS A 70 -7.70 -3.07 9.91
C HIS A 70 -8.83 -3.98 9.42
N LEU A 71 -10.04 -3.87 9.97
CA LEU A 71 -11.21 -4.57 9.42
C LEU A 71 -11.60 -3.99 8.07
N GLY A 72 -11.49 -2.67 7.87
CA GLY A 72 -11.69 -2.03 6.57
C GLY A 72 -10.75 -2.59 5.50
N HIS A 73 -9.44 -2.64 5.81
CA HIS A 73 -8.45 -3.26 4.91
C HIS A 73 -8.75 -4.73 4.64
N ALA A 74 -9.01 -5.52 5.69
CA ALA A 74 -9.26 -6.95 5.54
C ALA A 74 -10.53 -7.24 4.72
N ALA A 75 -11.60 -6.48 4.95
CA ALA A 75 -12.85 -6.61 4.22
C ALA A 75 -12.69 -6.21 2.75
N TYR A 76 -11.99 -5.12 2.47
CA TYR A 76 -11.66 -4.74 1.10
C TYR A 76 -10.92 -5.87 0.39
N ALA A 77 -9.83 -6.34 0.97
CA ALA A 77 -8.99 -7.37 0.39
C ALA A 77 -9.72 -8.71 0.15
N TYR A 78 -10.56 -9.12 1.09
CA TYR A 78 -11.30 -10.39 0.99
C TYR A 78 -12.48 -10.30 0.04
N TYR A 79 -13.36 -9.31 0.22
CA TYR A 79 -14.61 -9.25 -0.53
C TYR A 79 -14.47 -8.72 -1.96
N THR A 80 -13.33 -8.13 -2.32
CA THR A 80 -13.00 -7.76 -3.71
C THR A 80 -12.00 -8.71 -4.36
N GLY A 81 -11.43 -9.62 -3.58
CA GLY A 81 -10.44 -10.59 -4.05
C GLY A 81 -11.06 -11.80 -4.75
N PRO A 82 -10.24 -12.59 -5.44
CA PRO A 82 -10.69 -13.71 -6.26
C PRO A 82 -10.88 -15.02 -5.47
N PHE A 83 -10.66 -15.03 -4.14
CA PHE A 83 -10.63 -16.28 -3.37
C PHE A 83 -11.75 -16.34 -2.35
N ASP A 84 -12.56 -17.39 -2.39
CA ASP A 84 -13.58 -17.69 -1.37
C ASP A 84 -12.96 -18.09 -0.03
N ARG A 85 -11.74 -18.65 -0.08
CA ARG A 85 -10.98 -19.08 1.08
C ARG A 85 -9.54 -18.57 1.00
N THR A 86 -9.17 -17.69 1.94
CA THR A 86 -7.84 -17.05 1.95
C THR A 86 -7.47 -16.58 3.34
N LEU A 87 -6.16 -16.44 3.62
CA LEU A 87 -5.69 -15.57 4.68
C LEU A 87 -5.62 -14.12 4.17
N VAL A 88 -5.86 -13.16 5.04
CA VAL A 88 -5.61 -11.75 4.74
C VAL A 88 -4.59 -11.23 5.75
N LEU A 89 -3.44 -10.81 5.25
CA LEU A 89 -2.38 -10.17 6.05
C LEU A 89 -2.42 -8.67 5.80
N VAL A 90 -2.77 -7.92 6.83
CA VAL A 90 -2.78 -6.45 6.80
C VAL A 90 -1.52 -5.96 7.50
N ILE A 91 -0.66 -5.24 6.77
CA ILE A 91 0.52 -4.56 7.32
C ILE A 91 0.40 -3.08 6.98
N ASP A 92 0.31 -2.26 8.02
CA ASP A 92 0.11 -0.82 7.86
C ASP A 92 1.04 -0.01 8.78
N SER A 93 1.03 1.31 8.64
CA SER A 93 1.73 2.20 9.56
C SER A 93 1.07 2.13 10.93
N ILE A 94 -0.19 2.55 11.01
CA ILE A 94 -1.00 2.46 12.22
C ILE A 94 -2.47 2.75 11.93
N GLY A 95 -3.33 1.81 12.24
CA GLY A 95 -4.79 1.95 12.21
C GLY A 95 -5.38 1.89 13.61
N GLU A 96 -5.81 3.03 14.17
CA GLU A 96 -6.20 3.13 15.57
C GLU A 96 -5.03 2.74 16.50
N TRP A 97 -4.92 1.45 16.86
CA TRP A 97 -3.82 0.86 17.62
C TRP A 97 -3.09 -0.24 16.82
N GLU A 98 -3.76 -0.89 15.87
CA GLU A 98 -3.21 -2.02 15.14
C GLU A 98 -2.18 -1.56 14.10
N THR A 99 -1.12 -2.34 13.93
CA THR A 99 -0.04 -2.10 12.95
C THR A 99 0.14 -3.28 12.01
N VAL A 100 -0.14 -4.50 12.50
CA VAL A 100 -0.22 -5.73 11.72
C VAL A 100 -1.44 -6.51 12.18
N SER A 101 -2.16 -7.15 11.27
CA SER A 101 -3.21 -8.10 11.63
C SER A 101 -3.36 -9.21 10.61
N LEU A 102 -3.67 -10.40 11.12
CA LEU A 102 -3.94 -11.61 10.35
C LEU A 102 -5.41 -11.99 10.48
N TRP A 103 -6.05 -12.29 9.36
CA TRP A 103 -7.44 -12.67 9.28
C TRP A 103 -7.61 -13.93 8.44
N SER A 104 -8.64 -14.72 8.71
CA SER A 104 -9.13 -15.73 7.80
C SER A 104 -10.39 -15.25 7.11
N GLY A 105 -10.48 -15.46 5.80
CA GLY A 105 -11.68 -15.30 4.98
C GLY A 105 -12.13 -16.66 4.48
N GLU A 106 -13.37 -17.06 4.80
CA GLU A 106 -13.96 -18.34 4.41
C GLU A 106 -15.50 -18.24 4.50
N ASP A 107 -16.21 -18.83 3.53
CA ASP A 107 -17.68 -18.85 3.47
C ASP A 107 -18.32 -17.46 3.60
N GLY A 108 -17.75 -16.45 2.96
CA GLY A 108 -18.24 -15.07 3.01
C GLY A 108 -18.08 -14.39 4.38
N LYS A 109 -17.25 -14.95 5.27
CA LYS A 109 -16.99 -14.39 6.60
C LYS A 109 -15.51 -14.12 6.79
N ILE A 110 -15.20 -13.04 7.51
CA ILE A 110 -13.83 -12.72 7.94
C ILE A 110 -13.74 -12.80 9.44
N LYS A 111 -12.63 -13.40 9.92
CA LYS A 111 -12.34 -13.55 11.35
C LYS A 111 -10.90 -13.15 11.62
N LYS A 112 -10.69 -12.27 12.60
CA LYS A 112 -9.34 -11.93 13.05
C LYS A 112 -8.74 -13.11 13.82
N LEU A 113 -7.52 -13.48 13.41
CA LEU A 113 -6.75 -14.55 14.06
C LEU A 113 -5.72 -13.97 15.05
N TRP A 114 -5.08 -12.86 14.64
CA TRP A 114 -4.04 -12.23 15.44
C TRP A 114 -3.88 -10.76 15.07
N SER A 115 -3.30 -9.95 15.97
CA SER A 115 -2.87 -8.59 15.67
C SER A 115 -1.74 -8.11 16.56
N GLN A 116 -0.91 -7.21 16.01
CA GLN A 116 0.12 -6.46 16.69
C GLN A 116 -0.29 -4.98 16.78
N ASN A 117 0.11 -4.33 17.87
CA ASN A 117 -0.26 -2.95 18.15
C ASN A 117 0.96 -2.02 18.23
N TYR A 118 0.69 -0.74 18.09
CA TYR A 118 1.60 0.35 18.40
C TYR A 118 2.16 0.19 19.85
N PRO A 119 3.45 0.48 20.12
CA PRO A 119 4.40 1.22 19.27
C PRO A 119 5.16 0.36 18.23
N HIS A 120 4.96 -0.93 18.19
CA HIS A 120 5.69 -1.84 17.33
C HIS A 120 5.06 -1.88 15.93
N SER A 121 5.59 -1.09 15.02
CA SER A 121 5.09 -0.97 13.65
C SER A 121 6.20 -1.08 12.63
N ILE A 122 6.07 -2.04 11.73
CA ILE A 122 6.96 -2.24 10.59
C ILE A 122 6.81 -1.05 9.62
N GLY A 123 5.57 -0.63 9.35
CA GLY A 123 5.29 0.49 8.45
C GLY A 123 5.84 1.82 8.99
N ILE A 124 5.66 2.11 10.30
CA ILE A 124 6.25 3.32 10.93
C ILE A 124 7.78 3.26 10.89
N TRP A 125 8.39 2.11 11.17
CA TRP A 125 9.84 1.95 11.08
C TRP A 125 10.34 2.18 9.66
N TYR A 126 9.70 1.61 8.65
CA TYR A 126 10.07 1.82 7.25
C TYR A 126 9.93 3.31 6.85
N SER A 127 8.86 3.98 7.29
CA SER A 127 8.69 5.43 7.09
C SER A 127 9.75 6.27 7.82
N ALA A 128 10.19 5.85 9.02
CA ALA A 128 11.27 6.52 9.75
C ALA A 128 12.61 6.39 9.01
N MET A 129 12.90 5.22 8.43
CA MET A 129 14.08 5.02 7.59
C MET A 129 14.00 5.81 6.28
N THR A 130 12.79 5.94 5.71
CA THR A 130 12.51 6.84 4.58
C THR A 130 12.88 8.29 4.92
N GLN A 131 12.45 8.76 6.09
CA GLN A 131 12.81 10.10 6.58
C GLN A 131 14.31 10.23 6.83
N ARG A 132 14.96 9.17 7.34
CA ARG A 132 16.39 9.17 7.66
C ARG A 132 17.26 9.45 6.43
N ILE A 133 16.86 9.01 5.26
CA ILE A 133 17.55 9.27 3.98
C ILE A 133 17.06 10.56 3.28
N GLY A 134 16.42 11.47 4.01
CA GLY A 134 15.99 12.78 3.50
C GLY A 134 14.71 12.77 2.68
N LEU A 135 13.97 11.66 2.62
CA LEU A 135 12.71 11.54 1.90
C LEU A 135 11.51 11.83 2.82
N LYS A 136 10.35 12.10 2.23
CA LYS A 136 9.13 12.42 2.97
C LYS A 136 8.46 11.14 3.51
N PRO A 137 8.36 10.96 4.84
CA PRO A 137 7.72 9.79 5.41
C PRO A 137 6.22 9.75 5.06
N GLN A 138 5.66 8.55 4.94
CA GLN A 138 4.28 8.24 4.54
C GLN A 138 3.89 8.70 3.12
N GLU A 139 4.88 9.09 2.31
CA GLU A 139 4.65 9.46 0.90
C GLU A 139 5.73 8.90 -0.03
N HIS A 140 6.99 8.79 0.42
CA HIS A 140 8.13 8.45 -0.43
C HIS A 140 8.76 7.08 -0.14
N GLU A 141 8.07 6.18 0.56
CA GLU A 141 8.53 4.82 0.84
C GLU A 141 8.86 4.05 -0.44
N TYR A 142 8.11 4.29 -1.51
CA TYR A 142 8.36 3.69 -2.81
C TYR A 142 9.67 4.19 -3.45
N ILE A 143 10.17 5.37 -3.08
CA ILE A 143 11.48 5.87 -3.52
C ILE A 143 12.59 5.14 -2.77
N LEU A 144 12.45 4.96 -1.44
CA LEU A 144 13.37 4.14 -0.66
C LEU A 144 13.44 2.72 -1.22
N MET A 145 12.28 2.09 -1.50
CA MET A 145 12.23 0.76 -2.12
C MET A 145 13.00 0.70 -3.44
N GLY A 146 12.85 1.71 -4.30
CA GLY A 146 13.59 1.81 -5.56
C GLY A 146 15.09 2.07 -5.37
N MET A 147 15.47 2.90 -4.38
CA MET A 147 16.86 3.20 -4.04
C MET A 147 17.60 1.98 -3.49
N ALA A 148 16.89 1.08 -2.82
CA ALA A 148 17.47 -0.16 -2.29
C ALA A 148 18.16 -1.01 -3.35
N ALA A 149 17.75 -0.92 -4.62
CA ALA A 149 18.35 -1.66 -5.73
C ALA A 149 19.77 -1.21 -6.10
N VAL A 150 20.22 -0.06 -5.64
CA VAL A 150 21.55 0.50 -5.96
C VAL A 150 22.47 0.63 -4.75
N GLY A 151 22.03 0.15 -3.57
CA GLY A 151 22.80 0.13 -2.33
C GLY A 151 23.38 -1.25 -2.01
N ASP A 152 24.31 -1.28 -1.06
CA ASP A 152 24.85 -2.51 -0.46
C ASP A 152 24.09 -2.85 0.83
N PRO A 153 23.25 -3.91 0.84
CA PRO A 153 22.48 -4.27 2.01
C PRO A 153 23.35 -4.79 3.17
N ASP A 154 24.52 -5.39 2.89
CA ASP A 154 25.36 -6.02 3.90
C ASP A 154 26.07 -4.98 4.79
N ARG A 155 26.37 -3.82 4.24
CA ARG A 155 27.11 -2.76 4.94
C ARG A 155 26.44 -2.29 6.24
N LEU A 156 25.13 -2.15 6.27
CA LEU A 156 24.40 -1.58 7.42
C LEU A 156 23.34 -2.52 8.04
N TYR A 157 23.18 -3.70 7.48
CA TYR A 157 22.20 -4.67 7.96
C TYR A 157 22.35 -5.00 9.45
N ALA A 158 23.58 -5.33 9.88
CA ALA A 158 23.84 -5.68 11.27
C ALA A 158 23.59 -4.51 12.23
N ASP A 159 24.00 -3.29 11.84
CA ASP A 159 23.80 -2.08 12.63
C ASP A 159 22.31 -1.77 12.80
N ILE A 160 21.53 -1.80 11.72
CA ILE A 160 20.09 -1.53 11.75
C ILE A 160 19.38 -2.59 12.61
N LYS A 161 19.67 -3.87 12.43
CA LYS A 161 19.07 -4.94 13.27
C LYS A 161 19.42 -4.75 14.75
N LYS A 162 20.68 -4.48 15.05
CA LYS A 162 21.13 -4.24 16.42
C LYS A 162 20.43 -3.05 17.08
N ASP A 163 20.24 -1.95 16.35
CA ASP A 163 19.79 -0.70 16.95
C ASP A 163 18.27 -0.56 16.99
N PHE A 164 17.55 -1.23 16.06
CA PHE A 164 16.10 -1.09 15.93
C PHE A 164 15.31 -2.33 16.28
N ILE A 165 15.82 -3.54 16.04
CA ILE A 165 15.04 -4.77 16.19
C ILE A 165 15.44 -5.51 17.46
N GLU A 166 14.46 -5.75 18.34
CA GLU A 166 14.62 -6.58 19.52
C GLU A 166 14.20 -8.02 19.24
N LYS A 167 13.08 -8.19 18.53
CA LYS A 167 12.54 -9.50 18.18
C LYS A 167 11.97 -9.45 16.75
N THR A 168 12.26 -10.46 15.96
CA THR A 168 11.60 -10.74 14.67
C THR A 168 10.54 -11.83 14.85
N PRO A 169 9.53 -11.90 13.96
CA PRO A 169 8.56 -12.99 13.95
C PRO A 169 9.26 -14.35 13.83
N VAL A 170 8.69 -15.38 14.43
CA VAL A 170 9.09 -16.77 14.25
C VAL A 170 7.87 -17.67 14.31
N SER A 171 7.71 -18.61 13.39
CA SER A 171 6.66 -19.66 13.33
C SER A 171 5.32 -19.30 14.01
N TYR A 172 5.12 -19.67 15.26
CA TYR A 172 3.87 -19.40 16.01
C TYR A 172 3.88 -18.10 16.83
N ALA A 173 4.94 -17.29 16.74
CA ALA A 173 5.09 -16.02 17.47
C ALA A 173 5.36 -14.88 16.50
N PRO A 174 4.30 -14.32 15.88
CA PRO A 174 4.42 -13.36 14.77
C PRO A 174 4.82 -11.93 15.20
N GLU A 175 5.15 -11.69 16.47
CA GLU A 175 5.46 -10.33 16.93
C GLU A 175 6.82 -9.85 16.43
N THR A 176 6.81 -8.60 15.92
CA THR A 176 8.03 -7.83 15.70
C THR A 176 8.17 -6.79 16.81
N ILE A 177 9.21 -6.87 17.62
CA ILE A 177 9.46 -5.92 18.70
C ILE A 177 10.59 -4.96 18.27
N PHE A 178 10.28 -3.67 18.29
CA PHE A 178 11.25 -2.62 18.03
C PHE A 178 11.79 -2.05 19.34
N LYS A 179 13.10 -1.80 19.40
CA LYS A 179 13.80 -1.24 20.59
C LYS A 179 13.43 0.22 20.84
N ARG A 180 12.97 0.92 19.82
CA ARG A 180 12.61 2.33 19.93
C ARG A 180 11.30 2.62 19.18
N ASP A 181 10.57 3.61 19.70
CA ASP A 181 9.39 4.13 19.01
C ASP A 181 9.83 5.02 17.83
N CYS A 182 9.61 4.52 16.61
CA CYS A 182 9.96 5.21 15.39
C CYS A 182 8.89 6.21 14.91
N HIS A 183 7.82 6.45 15.66
CA HIS A 183 6.73 7.34 15.27
C HIS A 183 7.17 8.80 15.03
N ARG A 184 8.24 9.23 15.69
CA ARG A 184 8.85 10.54 15.50
C ARG A 184 10.02 10.56 14.53
N GLY A 185 10.23 9.45 13.81
CA GLY A 185 11.35 9.26 12.92
C GLY A 185 12.61 8.79 13.64
N CYS A 186 13.73 8.79 12.92
CA CYS A 186 15.05 8.36 13.42
C CYS A 186 16.20 9.21 12.83
N LEU A 187 16.01 10.50 12.63
CA LEU A 187 17.03 11.40 12.07
C LEU A 187 18.31 11.47 12.92
N ASP A 188 18.20 11.15 14.21
CA ASP A 188 19.31 11.07 15.16
C ASP A 188 20.18 9.81 14.98
N TRP A 189 19.70 8.81 14.25
CA TRP A 189 20.45 7.58 14.03
C TRP A 189 21.54 7.79 12.98
N ARG A 190 22.80 7.52 13.35
CA ARG A 190 23.98 7.58 12.49
C ARG A 190 24.04 8.85 11.60
N PRO A 191 24.02 10.06 12.17
CA PRO A 191 24.03 11.30 11.40
C PRO A 191 25.31 11.50 10.59
N ASP A 192 26.34 10.69 10.86
CA ASP A 192 27.58 10.58 10.11
C ASP A 192 27.38 10.01 8.69
N LEU A 193 26.34 9.21 8.47
CA LEU A 193 25.99 8.64 7.17
C LEU A 193 25.14 9.63 6.38
N ASN A 194 25.74 10.42 5.49
CA ASN A 194 25.08 11.54 4.82
C ASN A 194 25.43 11.68 3.32
N THR A 195 26.14 10.71 2.73
CA THR A 195 26.41 10.67 1.30
C THR A 195 25.28 9.97 0.53
N PRO A 196 25.14 10.19 -0.78
CA PRO A 196 24.18 9.45 -1.61
C PRO A 196 24.35 7.93 -1.52
N GLN A 197 25.59 7.42 -1.42
CA GLN A 197 25.85 6.00 -1.25
C GLN A 197 25.41 5.50 0.13
N ASP A 198 25.63 6.28 1.19
CA ASP A 198 25.13 5.93 2.53
C ASP A 198 23.60 5.79 2.54
N TYR A 199 22.91 6.68 1.84
CA TYR A 199 21.45 6.63 1.73
C TYR A 199 20.96 5.39 0.94
N ALA A 200 21.67 5.04 -0.12
CA ALA A 200 21.38 3.81 -0.88
C ALA A 200 21.61 2.55 -0.03
N ASP A 201 22.68 2.50 0.75
CA ASP A 201 22.99 1.36 1.63
C ASP A 201 22.02 1.26 2.81
N ILE A 202 21.59 2.39 3.39
CA ILE A 202 20.50 2.43 4.38
C ILE A 202 19.22 1.88 3.76
N ALA A 203 18.87 2.30 2.54
CA ALA A 203 17.69 1.83 1.85
C ALA A 203 17.74 0.33 1.56
N ALA A 204 18.88 -0.17 1.07
CA ALA A 204 19.09 -1.58 0.76
C ALA A 204 18.99 -2.47 2.01
N ALA A 205 19.66 -2.10 3.11
CA ALA A 205 19.58 -2.82 4.37
C ALA A 205 18.17 -2.77 4.99
N THR A 206 17.49 -1.63 4.88
CA THR A 206 16.09 -1.48 5.35
C THR A 206 15.16 -2.40 4.57
N GLN A 207 15.25 -2.42 3.25
CA GLN A 207 14.42 -3.28 2.40
C GLN A 207 14.65 -4.76 2.71
N ARG A 208 15.89 -5.20 2.84
CA ARG A 208 16.23 -6.58 3.19
C ARG A 208 15.65 -6.99 4.55
N ILE A 209 15.76 -6.15 5.57
CA ILE A 209 15.18 -6.43 6.90
C ILE A 209 13.66 -6.49 6.82
N TYR A 210 13.04 -5.59 6.03
CA TYR A 210 11.60 -5.64 5.78
C TYR A 210 11.18 -6.97 5.15
N GLU A 211 11.88 -7.43 4.12
CA GLU A 211 11.62 -8.69 3.43
C GLU A 211 11.74 -9.89 4.37
N GLU A 212 12.76 -9.93 5.22
CA GLU A 212 12.93 -10.98 6.24
C GLU A 212 11.73 -11.02 7.21
N ILE A 213 11.33 -9.85 7.73
CA ILE A 213 10.18 -9.75 8.64
C ILE A 213 8.90 -10.18 7.92
N PHE A 214 8.72 -9.76 6.66
CA PHE A 214 7.55 -10.11 5.86
C PHE A 214 7.44 -11.62 5.62
N VAL A 215 8.54 -12.28 5.24
CA VAL A 215 8.58 -13.75 5.05
C VAL A 215 8.26 -14.47 6.36
N GLU A 216 8.81 -14.01 7.50
CA GLU A 216 8.52 -14.63 8.80
C GLU A 216 7.07 -14.38 9.25
N LEU A 217 6.45 -13.26 8.91
CA LEU A 217 5.01 -13.05 9.10
C LEU A 217 4.16 -14.00 8.24
N CYS A 218 4.51 -14.19 6.98
CA CYS A 218 3.86 -15.17 6.11
C CYS A 218 4.03 -16.59 6.66
N ARG A 219 5.23 -16.94 7.13
CA ARG A 219 5.52 -18.24 7.76
C ARG A 219 4.68 -18.43 9.03
N SER A 220 4.59 -17.41 9.88
CA SER A 220 3.76 -17.44 11.08
C SER A 220 2.27 -17.61 10.72
N ALA A 221 1.77 -16.92 9.71
CA ALA A 221 0.40 -17.07 9.24
C ALA A 221 0.11 -18.50 8.76
N TYR A 222 1.04 -19.12 8.03
CA TYR A 222 0.94 -20.50 7.56
C TYR A 222 0.88 -21.49 8.75
N PHE A 223 1.81 -21.38 9.70
CA PHE A 223 1.87 -22.29 10.87
C PHE A 223 0.70 -22.09 11.84
N MET A 224 0.29 -20.86 12.12
CA MET A 224 -0.86 -20.57 12.98
C MET A 224 -2.18 -21.16 12.46
N THR A 225 -2.23 -21.50 11.20
CA THR A 225 -3.40 -22.10 10.55
C THR A 225 -3.18 -23.55 10.12
N ASP A 226 -2.09 -24.19 10.60
CA ASP A 226 -1.70 -25.54 10.25
C ASP A 226 -1.68 -25.80 8.72
N GLY A 227 -1.28 -24.80 7.94
CA GLY A 227 -1.22 -24.87 6.49
C GLY A 227 -2.55 -25.06 5.79
N LYS A 228 -3.67 -24.70 6.42
CA LYS A 228 -5.02 -24.92 5.85
C LYS A 228 -5.37 -24.04 4.66
N TYR A 229 -4.63 -22.95 4.45
CA TYR A 229 -4.92 -21.96 3.40
C TYR A 229 -3.82 -21.97 2.34
N ASP A 230 -4.21 -22.23 1.08
CA ASP A 230 -3.32 -22.18 -0.08
C ASP A 230 -3.16 -20.74 -0.61
N SER A 231 -4.02 -19.82 -0.17
CA SER A 231 -4.09 -18.46 -0.67
C SER A 231 -3.85 -17.43 0.44
N ILE A 232 -3.15 -16.36 0.09
CA ILE A 232 -2.99 -15.18 0.94
C ILE A 232 -3.30 -13.91 0.15
N THR A 233 -4.01 -12.97 0.77
CA THR A 233 -4.25 -11.63 0.23
C THR A 233 -3.55 -10.61 1.11
N LEU A 234 -2.80 -9.68 0.50
CA LEU A 234 -2.01 -8.67 1.19
C LEU A 234 -2.73 -7.32 1.16
N ALA A 235 -2.81 -6.64 2.29
CA ALA A 235 -3.47 -5.34 2.44
C ALA A 235 -2.73 -4.43 3.42
N GLY A 236 -3.20 -3.17 3.53
CA GLY A 236 -2.49 -2.10 4.24
C GLY A 236 -1.47 -1.39 3.35
N GLY A 237 -0.95 -0.26 3.81
CA GLY A 237 -0.01 0.55 3.04
C GLY A 237 1.26 -0.21 2.63
N CYS A 238 1.72 -1.15 3.45
CA CYS A 238 2.91 -1.94 3.17
C CYS A 238 2.71 -2.97 2.04
N ALA A 239 1.49 -3.32 1.68
CA ALA A 239 1.21 -4.16 0.51
C ALA A 239 1.53 -3.48 -0.84
N LEU A 240 1.93 -2.21 -0.82
CA LEU A 240 2.50 -1.53 -1.98
C LEU A 240 3.99 -1.87 -2.23
N ASN A 241 4.63 -2.62 -1.33
CA ASN A 241 6.00 -3.08 -1.51
C ASN A 241 6.05 -4.28 -2.48
N CYS A 242 6.12 -3.96 -3.79
CA CYS A 242 6.11 -4.97 -4.84
C CYS A 242 7.39 -5.81 -4.92
N VAL A 243 8.44 -5.46 -4.18
CA VAL A 243 9.66 -6.27 -4.07
C VAL A 243 9.47 -7.42 -3.07
N ALA A 244 8.81 -7.14 -1.94
CA ALA A 244 8.58 -8.14 -0.91
C ALA A 244 7.36 -9.05 -1.21
N ASN A 245 6.30 -8.52 -1.83
CA ASN A 245 5.05 -9.28 -2.04
C ASN A 245 5.23 -10.66 -2.71
N PRO A 246 6.08 -10.81 -3.76
CA PRO A 246 6.31 -12.11 -4.38
C PRO A 246 6.89 -13.17 -3.43
N LEU A 247 7.58 -12.76 -2.36
CA LEU A 247 8.15 -13.68 -1.38
C LEU A 247 7.09 -14.49 -0.61
N ALA A 248 5.83 -14.03 -0.61
CA ALA A 248 4.73 -14.80 -0.04
C ALA A 248 4.49 -16.12 -0.80
N GLU A 249 4.90 -16.23 -2.06
CA GLU A 249 4.81 -17.45 -2.88
C GLU A 249 5.73 -18.58 -2.40
N LEU A 250 6.69 -18.28 -1.52
CA LEU A 250 7.48 -19.31 -0.83
C LEU A 250 6.62 -20.22 0.06
N LEU A 251 5.44 -19.76 0.47
CA LEU A 251 4.56 -20.41 1.43
C LEU A 251 3.13 -20.62 0.93
N PHE A 252 2.66 -19.77 0.04
CA PHE A 252 1.28 -19.79 -0.47
C PHE A 252 1.26 -20.01 -1.97
N LYS A 253 0.38 -20.91 -2.41
CA LYS A 253 0.21 -21.19 -3.83
C LYS A 253 -0.34 -19.98 -4.60
N ASN A 254 -1.21 -19.19 -3.94
CA ASN A 254 -1.85 -18.05 -4.56
C ASN A 254 -1.65 -16.80 -3.69
N VAL A 255 -1.15 -15.74 -4.31
CA VAL A 255 -0.96 -14.43 -3.68
C VAL A 255 -1.79 -13.40 -4.44
N HIS A 256 -2.55 -12.58 -3.71
CA HIS A 256 -3.33 -11.49 -4.29
C HIS A 256 -3.04 -10.18 -3.57
N VAL A 257 -2.97 -9.11 -4.33
CA VAL A 257 -2.90 -7.73 -3.84
C VAL A 257 -3.99 -6.94 -4.54
N PRO A 258 -4.99 -6.39 -3.84
CA PRO A 258 -6.05 -5.63 -4.49
C PRO A 258 -5.51 -4.33 -5.11
N ALA A 259 -6.24 -3.76 -6.05
CA ALA A 259 -5.82 -2.59 -6.84
C ALA A 259 -5.40 -1.38 -5.99
N ASN A 260 -6.01 -1.20 -4.82
CA ASN A 260 -5.70 -0.12 -3.88
C ASN A 260 -5.62 -0.65 -2.45
N PRO A 261 -4.52 -1.33 -2.06
CA PRO A 261 -4.43 -2.03 -0.79
C PRO A 261 -4.34 -1.11 0.44
N GLY A 262 -4.01 0.17 0.24
CA GLY A 262 -3.91 1.18 1.29
C GLY A 262 -5.26 1.75 1.74
N ASP A 263 -5.20 2.86 2.49
CA ASP A 263 -6.37 3.51 3.14
C ASP A 263 -7.51 3.85 2.18
N ALA A 264 -7.20 4.24 0.94
CA ALA A 264 -8.24 4.58 -0.04
C ALA A 264 -9.14 3.38 -0.37
N GLY A 265 -8.60 2.16 -0.42
CA GLY A 265 -9.39 0.93 -0.58
C GLY A 265 -10.27 0.63 0.63
N SER A 266 -9.83 1.01 1.83
CA SER A 266 -10.61 0.82 3.07
C SER A 266 -11.96 1.56 3.07
N ALA A 267 -12.13 2.60 2.24
CA ALA A 267 -13.43 3.25 2.08
C ALA A 267 -14.49 2.26 1.56
N ILE A 268 -14.17 1.49 0.52
CA ILE A 268 -15.01 0.39 0.01
C ILE A 268 -15.07 -0.73 1.06
N GLY A 269 -13.94 -1.05 1.69
CA GLY A 269 -13.83 -2.09 2.69
C GLY A 269 -14.77 -1.89 3.90
N CYS A 270 -15.02 -0.65 4.31
CA CYS A 270 -15.98 -0.35 5.39
C CYS A 270 -17.40 -0.74 5.04
N VAL A 271 -17.82 -0.47 3.82
CA VAL A 271 -19.15 -0.87 3.32
C VAL A 271 -19.23 -2.40 3.26
N LEU A 272 -18.21 -3.05 2.71
CA LEU A 272 -18.16 -4.52 2.58
C LEU A 272 -18.06 -5.23 3.93
N ALA A 273 -17.36 -4.65 4.91
CA ALA A 273 -17.34 -5.16 6.28
C ALA A 273 -18.73 -5.20 6.93
N HIS A 274 -19.58 -4.23 6.61
CA HIS A 274 -20.95 -4.16 7.08
C HIS A 274 -21.87 -5.11 6.30
N TRP A 275 -21.84 -5.05 4.97
CA TRP A 275 -22.73 -5.82 4.11
C TRP A 275 -22.34 -7.29 3.97
N LYS A 276 -21.07 -7.63 4.14
CA LYS A 276 -20.51 -8.99 4.02
C LYS A 276 -20.86 -9.66 2.69
N LYS A 277 -20.71 -8.89 1.62
CA LYS A 277 -20.99 -9.34 0.25
C LYS A 277 -19.77 -9.18 -0.61
N PHE A 278 -19.51 -10.17 -1.44
CA PHE A 278 -18.49 -10.06 -2.48
C PHE A 278 -18.87 -9.00 -3.50
N MET A 279 -17.89 -8.25 -3.92
CA MET A 279 -17.96 -7.25 -4.98
C MET A 279 -16.90 -7.59 -6.02
N LEU A 280 -17.33 -8.07 -7.17
CA LEU A 280 -16.41 -8.40 -8.25
C LEU A 280 -15.66 -7.16 -8.73
N MET A 281 -14.35 -7.24 -8.74
CA MET A 281 -13.45 -6.22 -9.28
C MET A 281 -12.57 -6.85 -10.36
N ASP A 282 -13.10 -6.93 -11.59
CA ASP A 282 -12.39 -7.55 -12.72
C ASP A 282 -11.17 -6.75 -13.16
N HIS A 283 -11.14 -5.46 -12.87
CA HIS A 283 -10.07 -4.56 -13.26
C HIS A 283 -10.00 -3.32 -12.36
N ALA A 284 -8.91 -2.58 -12.49
CA ALA A 284 -8.67 -1.35 -11.72
C ALA A 284 -9.18 -0.05 -12.41
N TYR A 285 -9.82 -0.13 -13.57
CA TYR A 285 -10.27 1.06 -14.32
C TYR A 285 -11.64 1.54 -13.86
N LEU A 286 -11.70 2.18 -12.69
CA LEU A 286 -12.95 2.59 -12.04
C LEU A 286 -13.13 4.11 -11.96
N GLY A 287 -12.12 4.90 -12.35
CA GLY A 287 -12.14 6.36 -12.28
C GLY A 287 -12.89 7.03 -13.41
N HIS A 288 -12.70 8.35 -13.51
CA HIS A 288 -13.34 9.17 -14.56
C HIS A 288 -13.00 8.69 -15.97
N GLU A 289 -14.00 8.68 -16.84
CA GLU A 289 -13.89 8.19 -18.21
C GLU A 289 -13.61 9.31 -19.21
N ILE A 290 -12.60 9.12 -20.05
CA ILE A 290 -12.41 9.85 -21.30
C ILE A 290 -12.97 8.99 -22.42
N LYS A 291 -14.04 9.45 -23.04
CA LYS A 291 -14.74 8.72 -24.11
C LYS A 291 -13.93 8.74 -25.42
N GLY A 292 -14.04 7.66 -26.17
CA GLY A 292 -13.38 7.45 -27.46
C GLY A 292 -12.58 6.15 -27.46
N ASP A 293 -12.13 5.76 -28.64
CA ASP A 293 -11.30 4.58 -28.82
C ASP A 293 -9.89 4.82 -28.27
N TYR A 294 -9.22 3.76 -27.83
CA TYR A 294 -7.83 3.86 -27.39
C TYR A 294 -6.95 4.18 -28.62
N PRO A 295 -6.14 5.24 -28.59
CA PRO A 295 -5.47 5.76 -29.78
C PRO A 295 -4.19 4.96 -30.12
N VAL A 296 -4.35 3.71 -30.54
CA VAL A 296 -3.23 2.76 -30.78
C VAL A 296 -2.30 3.24 -31.88
N GLU A 297 -2.84 3.68 -33.02
CA GLU A 297 -2.04 4.08 -34.19
C GLU A 297 -1.23 5.35 -33.90
N GLU A 298 -1.83 6.31 -33.23
CA GLU A 298 -1.16 7.53 -32.80
C GLU A 298 -0.04 7.23 -31.80
N ILE A 299 -0.30 6.36 -30.81
CA ILE A 299 0.70 5.94 -29.84
C ILE A 299 1.88 5.26 -30.54
N LEU A 300 1.60 4.33 -31.46
CA LEU A 300 2.65 3.63 -32.20
C LEU A 300 3.49 4.61 -33.05
N SER A 301 2.84 5.52 -33.75
CA SER A 301 3.51 6.55 -34.56
C SER A 301 4.42 7.44 -33.69
N GLU A 302 3.94 7.91 -32.53
CA GLU A 302 4.71 8.73 -31.61
C GLU A 302 5.89 7.95 -30.98
N LEU A 303 5.69 6.70 -30.57
CA LEU A 303 6.74 5.86 -30.03
C LEU A 303 7.85 5.57 -31.06
N HIS A 304 7.49 5.34 -32.33
CA HIS A 304 8.49 5.15 -33.40
C HIS A 304 9.27 6.41 -33.73
N THR A 305 8.62 7.57 -33.64
CA THR A 305 9.21 8.85 -34.06
C THR A 305 9.95 9.55 -32.92
N ARG A 306 9.33 9.59 -31.73
CA ARG A 306 9.80 10.35 -30.56
C ARG A 306 10.25 9.50 -29.40
N LYS A 307 10.04 8.19 -29.47
CA LYS A 307 10.33 7.18 -28.43
C LYS A 307 9.54 7.31 -27.13
N ILE A 308 8.84 8.40 -26.89
CA ILE A 308 8.04 8.63 -25.67
C ILE A 308 6.76 9.34 -26.08
N THR A 309 5.66 8.91 -25.48
CA THR A 309 4.34 9.56 -25.59
C THR A 309 3.59 9.47 -24.25
N ALA A 310 2.50 10.21 -24.14
CA ALA A 310 1.59 10.10 -23.00
C ALA A 310 0.17 9.80 -23.50
N VAL A 311 -0.55 8.96 -22.76
CA VAL A 311 -1.93 8.62 -23.10
C VAL A 311 -2.87 8.96 -21.95
N ALA A 312 -4.04 9.49 -22.31
CA ALA A 312 -5.19 9.65 -21.44
C ALA A 312 -6.44 9.19 -22.21
N SER A 313 -6.93 7.97 -21.92
CA SER A 313 -8.07 7.35 -22.63
C SER A 313 -8.83 6.43 -21.68
N GLY A 314 -10.09 6.15 -21.97
CA GLY A 314 -10.91 5.26 -21.16
C GLY A 314 -11.07 5.72 -19.69
N ARG A 315 -11.37 4.79 -18.80
CA ARG A 315 -11.49 5.05 -17.36
C ARG A 315 -10.13 5.14 -16.69
N ALA A 316 -9.94 6.13 -15.81
CA ALA A 316 -8.73 6.23 -14.99
C ALA A 316 -8.58 5.02 -14.05
N GLU A 317 -7.34 4.70 -13.71
CA GLU A 317 -7.02 3.65 -12.77
C GLU A 317 -7.45 4.02 -11.34
N TYR A 318 -8.03 3.04 -10.63
CA TYR A 318 -8.30 3.08 -9.20
C TYR A 318 -7.10 2.48 -8.45
N GLY A 319 -6.34 3.35 -7.80
CA GLY A 319 -5.12 2.94 -7.10
C GLY A 319 -3.90 3.78 -7.49
N PRO A 320 -2.74 3.51 -6.85
CA PRO A 320 -1.55 4.35 -7.01
C PRO A 320 -0.73 4.02 -8.26
N ARG A 321 -1.14 3.06 -9.07
CA ARG A 321 -0.37 2.60 -10.24
C ARG A 321 -1.02 3.05 -11.54
N ALA A 322 -0.18 3.54 -12.47
CA ALA A 322 -0.55 3.75 -13.86
C ALA A 322 -0.58 2.39 -14.58
N LEU A 323 -1.67 2.07 -15.29
CA LEU A 323 -1.91 0.79 -15.94
C LEU A 323 -2.33 0.95 -17.41
N GLY A 324 -1.91 2.05 -18.06
CA GLY A 324 -2.12 2.26 -19.47
C GLY A 324 -3.09 3.41 -19.84
N ASN A 325 -4.08 3.71 -19.00
CA ASN A 325 -5.10 4.72 -19.31
C ASN A 325 -4.71 6.16 -18.92
N ARG A 326 -3.79 6.32 -17.98
CA ARG A 326 -3.18 7.60 -17.56
C ARG A 326 -1.68 7.37 -17.43
N SER A 327 -1.00 7.15 -18.56
CA SER A 327 0.37 6.65 -18.57
C SER A 327 1.28 7.46 -19.49
N ILE A 328 2.56 7.53 -19.09
CA ILE A 328 3.65 7.85 -20.02
C ILE A 328 4.21 6.51 -20.51
N LEU A 329 4.22 6.33 -21.82
CA LEU A 329 4.71 5.16 -22.51
C LEU A 329 6.02 5.48 -23.20
N ALA A 330 6.94 4.52 -23.23
CA ALA A 330 8.22 4.66 -23.91
C ALA A 330 8.58 3.39 -24.67
N ASP A 331 9.23 3.55 -25.82
CA ASP A 331 9.82 2.47 -26.58
C ASP A 331 10.99 1.88 -25.79
N PRO A 332 10.96 0.59 -25.39
CA PRO A 332 12.00 0.00 -24.55
C PRO A 332 13.35 -0.23 -25.28
N ARG A 333 13.39 0.00 -26.61
CA ARG A 333 14.59 -0.19 -27.40
C ARG A 333 15.53 1.02 -27.28
N GLY A 334 16.59 0.86 -26.51
CA GLY A 334 17.61 1.89 -26.30
C GLY A 334 18.06 1.94 -24.83
N ALA A 335 19.36 2.09 -24.60
CA ALA A 335 19.96 2.12 -23.27
C ALA A 335 19.63 3.40 -22.48
N ASP A 336 19.26 4.47 -23.18
CA ASP A 336 19.02 5.81 -22.64
C ASP A 336 17.55 6.09 -22.26
N VAL A 337 16.63 5.21 -22.62
CA VAL A 337 15.17 5.42 -22.44
C VAL A 337 14.81 5.64 -20.96
N LYS A 338 15.39 4.87 -20.05
CA LYS A 338 15.18 5.02 -18.61
C LYS A 338 15.53 6.43 -18.13
N ASP A 339 16.70 6.94 -18.49
CA ASP A 339 17.18 8.25 -18.07
C ASP A 339 16.38 9.37 -18.70
N LEU A 340 16.00 9.22 -19.98
CA LEU A 340 15.15 10.16 -20.69
C LEU A 340 13.77 10.29 -20.02
N VAL A 341 13.10 9.19 -19.71
CA VAL A 341 11.79 9.23 -19.04
C VAL A 341 11.92 9.78 -17.61
N ASN A 342 12.98 9.42 -16.86
CA ASN A 342 13.21 9.98 -15.52
C ASN A 342 13.45 11.50 -15.57
N THR A 343 14.16 11.99 -16.58
CA THR A 343 14.36 13.43 -16.81
C THR A 343 13.03 14.15 -17.08
N ILE A 344 12.19 13.61 -17.95
CA ILE A 344 10.84 14.16 -18.24
C ILE A 344 9.98 14.20 -16.99
N LYS A 345 10.07 13.17 -16.15
CA LYS A 345 9.32 13.07 -14.89
C LYS A 345 9.94 13.86 -13.74
N HIS A 346 11.07 14.53 -13.95
CA HIS A 346 11.82 15.27 -12.93
C HIS A 346 12.06 14.43 -11.66
N ARG A 347 12.60 13.22 -11.84
CA ARG A 347 12.80 12.28 -10.73
C ARG A 347 14.16 11.59 -10.81
N GLU A 348 14.50 10.86 -9.76
CA GLU A 348 15.78 10.19 -9.56
C GLU A 348 16.05 9.15 -10.66
N SER A 349 17.28 9.10 -11.18
CA SER A 349 17.68 8.24 -12.30
C SER A 349 17.65 6.74 -11.98
N PHE A 350 17.81 6.35 -10.70
CA PHE A 350 17.75 4.94 -10.29
C PHE A 350 16.34 4.33 -10.40
N ARG A 351 15.28 5.13 -10.48
CA ARG A 351 13.90 4.62 -10.46
C ARG A 351 13.57 3.80 -11.70
N PRO A 352 13.05 2.56 -11.50
CA PRO A 352 12.68 1.68 -12.60
C PRO A 352 11.33 2.06 -13.22
N PHE A 353 11.00 1.42 -14.33
CA PHE A 353 9.72 1.46 -15.00
C PHE A 353 9.13 0.05 -15.10
N ALA A 354 7.80 -0.04 -15.06
CA ALA A 354 7.11 -1.29 -15.32
C ALA A 354 7.11 -1.57 -16.84
N PRO A 355 7.48 -2.77 -17.27
CA PRO A 355 7.32 -3.19 -18.65
C PRO A 355 5.84 -3.46 -18.96
N VAL A 356 5.45 -3.26 -20.23
CA VAL A 356 4.17 -3.69 -20.80
C VAL A 356 4.49 -4.68 -21.90
N ILE A 357 3.88 -5.85 -21.86
CA ILE A 357 4.06 -6.92 -22.83
C ILE A 357 2.74 -7.61 -23.10
N LEU A 358 2.57 -8.17 -24.30
CA LEU A 358 1.44 -9.03 -24.60
C LEU A 358 1.48 -10.30 -23.74
N ALA A 359 0.35 -10.71 -23.18
CA ALA A 359 0.29 -11.82 -22.24
C ALA A 359 0.84 -13.13 -22.82
N GLU A 360 0.61 -13.39 -24.12
CA GLU A 360 1.12 -14.55 -24.85
C GLU A 360 2.65 -14.61 -24.96
N HIS A 361 3.34 -13.46 -24.84
CA HIS A 361 4.79 -13.35 -24.89
C HIS A 361 5.44 -13.17 -23.52
N ALA A 362 4.65 -13.04 -22.45
CA ALA A 362 5.20 -12.73 -21.13
C ALA A 362 6.25 -13.77 -20.67
N SER A 363 5.98 -15.06 -20.86
CA SER A 363 6.91 -16.14 -20.47
C SER A 363 8.20 -16.24 -21.30
N GLU A 364 8.27 -15.56 -22.45
CA GLU A 364 9.50 -15.48 -23.27
C GLU A 364 10.50 -14.49 -22.71
N TYR A 365 10.03 -13.48 -21.98
CA TYR A 365 10.84 -12.35 -21.51
C TYR A 365 10.97 -12.28 -19.99
N PHE A 366 10.09 -12.92 -19.25
CA PHE A 366 10.04 -12.83 -17.79
C PHE A 366 9.95 -14.22 -17.16
N GLU A 367 10.70 -14.41 -16.07
CA GLU A 367 10.59 -15.58 -15.20
C GLU A 367 9.60 -15.29 -14.06
N GLY A 368 8.87 -16.32 -13.61
CA GLY A 368 7.89 -16.21 -12.53
C GLY A 368 6.45 -16.29 -13.03
N ARG A 369 5.52 -15.82 -12.18
CA ARG A 369 4.09 -15.75 -12.56
C ARG A 369 3.82 -14.46 -13.33
N THR A 370 3.19 -14.60 -14.44
CA THR A 370 2.77 -13.52 -15.34
C THR A 370 1.25 -13.40 -15.36
#